data_1a1c65162152d5fe208c9f459d309ceb
#
_entry.id   1a1c65162152d5fe208c9f459d309ceb
#
_cell.length_a   1.000
_cell.length_b   1.000
_cell.length_c   1.000
_cell.angle_alpha   90.00
_cell.angle_beta   90.00
_cell.angle_gamma   90.00
#
_symmetry.space_group_name_H-M   'P 1'
#
loop_
_entity.id
_entity.type
_entity.pdbx_description
1 polymer ?
#
loop_
_entity_poly.entity_id
_entity_poly.type
_entity_poly.pdbx_seq_one_letter_code
_entity_poly.pdbx_strand_id
1 'polypeptide(L)'
;MKMPDSALKNKKSDPSRRVRRNRFRRAARILLIAVFSAAVAAGAFVLISDAAVRKKAEARIISAGEAAKIEDADCILILGCFVKESGVPSDLLRARLSRGIDLYRSGAAPKLLMSGDHGRVGYNEVGTMKKEAVDAGIPSSDVFMDHAGFSTYDSMYRARDVFCVKKMIIVTQRYHLYRALYIAEKLGIEAYGVAADGDDWGGRTYRESREILARAKDSVKTVFRPKPVFLGEQIPISGDGDLTND
;
A
#
# COMPACT_ATOMS: atom_id res chain seq x y z
N MET A 1 48.47 45.95 61.40
CA MET A 1 47.28 45.14 61.07
C MET A 1 47.48 44.60 59.65
N LYS A 2 47.96 43.38 59.57
CA LYS A 2 48.26 42.69 58.31
C LYS A 2 47.06 41.91 57.90
N MET A 3 46.53 42.17 56.69
CA MET A 3 45.50 41.33 56.08
C MET A 3 46.10 39.99 55.53
N PRO A 4 45.40 38.88 55.64
CA PRO A 4 45.93 37.60 55.09
C PRO A 4 45.63 37.50 53.59
N ASP A 5 46.71 37.05 52.87
CA ASP A 5 46.69 36.70 51.46
C ASP A 5 45.65 35.59 51.20
N SER A 6 44.70 35.84 50.34
CA SER A 6 43.74 34.87 49.84
C SER A 6 44.44 33.96 48.80
N ALA A 7 44.80 32.77 49.20
CA ALA A 7 45.37 31.76 48.31
C ALA A 7 44.33 31.33 47.26
N LEU A 8 44.47 31.85 46.06
CA LEU A 8 43.81 31.35 44.85
C LEU A 8 44.27 29.89 44.61
N LYS A 9 43.50 28.90 45.08
CA LYS A 9 43.64 27.50 44.76
C LYS A 9 43.48 27.30 43.26
N ASN A 10 44.60 27.25 42.55
CA ASN A 10 44.68 26.88 41.14
C ASN A 10 44.28 25.40 40.99
N LYS A 11 43.00 25.14 40.63
CA LYS A 11 42.44 23.80 40.45
C LYS A 11 43.03 23.19 39.17
N LYS A 12 44.25 22.61 39.27
CA LYS A 12 44.86 21.83 38.17
C LYS A 12 43.87 20.74 37.76
N SER A 13 43.35 20.82 36.53
CA SER A 13 42.45 19.83 35.99
C SER A 13 43.19 18.47 35.87
N ASP A 14 42.62 17.47 36.54
CA ASP A 14 43.10 16.06 36.55
C ASP A 14 43.31 15.54 35.08
N PRO A 15 44.52 15.17 34.70
CA PRO A 15 44.82 14.70 33.35
C PRO A 15 43.97 13.47 32.94
N SER A 16 43.59 12.62 33.89
CA SER A 16 42.76 11.43 33.67
C SER A 16 41.35 11.80 33.24
N ARG A 17 40.77 12.85 33.82
CA ARG A 17 39.46 13.39 33.44
C ARG A 17 39.47 13.99 32.03
N ARG A 18 40.54 14.62 31.62
CA ARG A 18 40.71 15.19 30.27
C ARG A 18 40.80 14.09 29.21
N VAL A 19 41.55 13.02 29.45
CA VAL A 19 41.65 11.86 28.59
C VAL A 19 40.32 11.14 28.43
N ARG A 20 39.61 10.89 29.56
CA ARG A 20 38.28 10.28 29.57
C ARG A 20 37.27 11.10 28.78
N ARG A 21 37.26 12.43 28.95
CA ARG A 21 36.39 13.34 28.22
C ARG A 21 36.68 13.33 26.70
N ASN A 22 37.93 13.26 26.32
CA ASN A 22 38.32 13.22 24.90
C ASN A 22 37.94 11.88 24.25
N ARG A 23 38.08 10.76 24.96
CA ARG A 23 37.59 9.45 24.51
C ARG A 23 36.09 9.43 24.34
N PHE A 24 35.34 9.96 25.29
CA PHE A 24 33.89 10.09 25.21
C PHE A 24 33.45 10.96 24.02
N ARG A 25 34.07 12.12 23.83
CA ARG A 25 33.78 13.00 22.67
C ARG A 25 34.08 12.34 21.33
N ARG A 26 35.15 11.57 21.23
CA ARG A 26 35.47 10.79 20.03
C ARG A 26 34.45 9.70 19.77
N ALA A 27 34.06 8.94 20.76
CA ALA A 27 33.02 7.93 20.65
C ALA A 27 31.66 8.51 20.25
N ALA A 28 31.27 9.64 20.87
CA ALA A 28 30.05 10.35 20.50
C ALA A 28 30.05 10.86 19.04
N ARG A 29 31.18 11.39 18.56
CA ARG A 29 31.32 11.79 17.15
C ARG A 29 31.21 10.62 16.20
N ILE A 30 31.85 9.47 16.49
CA ILE A 30 31.77 8.26 15.69
C ILE A 30 30.31 7.76 15.63
N LEU A 31 29.63 7.74 16.77
CA LEU A 31 28.20 7.34 16.82
C LEU A 31 27.34 8.28 16.00
N LEU A 32 27.50 9.61 16.11
CA LEU A 32 26.77 10.58 15.31
C LEU A 32 26.98 10.38 13.80
N ILE A 33 28.23 10.18 13.38
CA ILE A 33 28.55 9.91 11.98
C ILE A 33 27.87 8.61 11.52
N ALA A 34 27.94 7.53 12.33
CA ALA A 34 27.30 6.26 12.00
C ALA A 34 25.77 6.39 11.87
N VAL A 35 25.12 7.10 12.81
CA VAL A 35 23.67 7.36 12.75
C VAL A 35 23.30 8.20 11.53
N PHE A 36 24.08 9.25 11.24
CA PHE A 36 23.86 10.08 10.06
C PHE A 36 24.03 9.29 8.76
N SER A 37 25.08 8.48 8.65
CA SER A 37 25.31 7.62 7.48
C SER A 37 24.20 6.58 7.30
N ALA A 38 23.71 5.97 8.39
CA ALA A 38 22.59 5.05 8.36
C ALA A 38 21.29 5.75 7.90
N ALA A 39 21.02 6.97 8.37
CA ALA A 39 19.87 7.75 7.95
C ALA A 39 19.93 8.11 6.45
N VAL A 40 21.09 8.51 5.95
CA VAL A 40 21.30 8.79 4.53
C VAL A 40 21.10 7.52 3.68
N ALA A 41 21.66 6.39 4.11
CA ALA A 41 21.49 5.10 3.42
C ALA A 41 20.03 4.66 3.39
N ALA A 42 19.28 4.81 4.50
CA ALA A 42 17.85 4.52 4.56
C ALA A 42 17.05 5.44 3.63
N GLY A 43 17.33 6.73 3.61
CA GLY A 43 16.71 7.68 2.69
C GLY A 43 16.96 7.33 1.22
N ALA A 44 18.22 7.02 0.87
CA ALA A 44 18.59 6.57 -0.47
C ALA A 44 17.85 5.28 -0.87
N PHE A 45 17.78 4.30 0.04
CA PHE A 45 17.03 3.06 -0.18
C PHE A 45 15.56 3.34 -0.49
N VAL A 46 14.89 4.22 0.26
CA VAL A 46 13.49 4.58 0.04
C VAL A 46 13.29 5.19 -1.35
N LEU A 47 14.14 6.15 -1.74
CA LEU A 47 14.03 6.82 -3.04
C LEU A 47 14.33 5.88 -4.22
N ILE A 48 15.35 5.03 -4.10
CA ILE A 48 15.69 4.04 -5.13
C ILE A 48 14.57 3.01 -5.28
N SER A 49 14.01 2.53 -4.16
CA SER A 49 12.89 1.59 -4.17
C SER A 49 11.64 2.21 -4.81
N ASP A 50 11.31 3.47 -4.47
CA ASP A 50 10.21 4.21 -5.08
C ASP A 50 10.37 4.31 -6.61
N ALA A 51 11.54 4.75 -7.07
CA ALA A 51 11.84 4.88 -8.49
C ALA A 51 11.77 3.53 -9.24
N ALA A 52 12.30 2.47 -8.64
CA ALA A 52 12.30 1.13 -9.22
C ALA A 52 10.87 0.57 -9.34
N VAL A 53 10.04 0.72 -8.30
CA VAL A 53 8.63 0.30 -8.30
C VAL A 53 7.84 1.05 -9.36
N ARG A 54 7.98 2.37 -9.44
CA ARG A 54 7.31 3.20 -10.45
C ARG A 54 7.71 2.79 -11.87
N LYS A 55 9.01 2.70 -12.14
CA LYS A 55 9.52 2.32 -13.46
C LYS A 55 8.97 0.98 -13.94
N LYS A 56 8.88 -0.01 -13.04
CA LYS A 56 8.35 -1.34 -13.41
C LYS A 56 6.85 -1.33 -13.69
N ALA A 57 6.08 -0.56 -12.94
CA ALA A 57 4.64 -0.55 -13.03
C ALA A 57 4.11 0.37 -14.15
N GLU A 58 4.86 1.40 -14.55
CA GLU A 58 4.39 2.44 -15.48
C GLU A 58 3.84 1.88 -16.79
N ALA A 59 4.54 0.95 -17.41
CA ALA A 59 4.14 0.34 -18.69
C ALA A 59 2.86 -0.52 -18.62
N ARG A 60 2.38 -0.83 -17.40
CA ARG A 60 1.17 -1.61 -17.17
C ARG A 60 -0.02 -0.74 -16.74
N ILE A 61 0.18 0.57 -16.59
CA ILE A 61 -0.90 1.52 -16.35
C ILE A 61 -1.44 1.95 -17.71
N ILE A 62 -2.66 1.52 -18.01
CA ILE A 62 -3.29 1.66 -19.31
C ILE A 62 -4.60 2.46 -19.20
N SER A 63 -5.11 2.91 -20.33
CA SER A 63 -6.42 3.54 -20.41
C SER A 63 -7.56 2.50 -20.32
N ALA A 64 -8.77 2.95 -19.99
CA ALA A 64 -9.94 2.09 -19.99
C ALA A 64 -10.21 1.43 -21.35
N GLY A 65 -9.97 2.17 -22.45
CA GLY A 65 -10.14 1.63 -23.80
C GLY A 65 -9.11 0.55 -24.18
N GLU A 66 -7.89 0.61 -23.63
CA GLU A 66 -6.90 -0.45 -23.77
C GLU A 66 -7.24 -1.65 -22.88
N ALA A 67 -7.75 -1.40 -21.67
CA ALA A 67 -8.17 -2.44 -20.75
C ALA A 67 -9.32 -3.31 -21.32
N ALA A 68 -10.26 -2.70 -22.05
CA ALA A 68 -11.33 -3.42 -22.75
C ALA A 68 -10.84 -4.35 -23.89
N LYS A 69 -9.57 -4.24 -24.26
CA LYS A 69 -8.94 -5.11 -25.28
C LYS A 69 -8.07 -6.21 -24.65
N ILE A 70 -7.96 -6.25 -23.33
CA ILE A 70 -7.25 -7.33 -22.63
C ILE A 70 -8.09 -8.59 -22.73
N GLU A 71 -7.52 -9.60 -23.35
CA GLU A 71 -8.13 -10.92 -23.44
C GLU A 71 -7.83 -11.74 -22.18
N ASP A 72 -8.76 -12.61 -21.78
CA ASP A 72 -8.61 -13.58 -20.69
C ASP A 72 -8.27 -12.99 -19.31
N ALA A 73 -8.72 -11.77 -19.02
CA ALA A 73 -8.67 -11.25 -17.66
C ALA A 73 -9.71 -11.97 -16.79
N ASP A 74 -9.27 -12.58 -15.67
CA ASP A 74 -10.14 -13.31 -14.75
C ASP A 74 -11.13 -12.35 -14.04
N CYS A 75 -10.66 -11.17 -13.66
CA CYS A 75 -11.47 -10.19 -12.94
C CYS A 75 -10.93 -8.75 -13.03
N ILE A 76 -11.79 -7.82 -12.62
CA ILE A 76 -11.42 -6.45 -12.27
C ILE A 76 -11.35 -6.37 -10.74
N LEU A 77 -10.13 -6.16 -10.21
CA LEU A 77 -9.92 -5.96 -8.79
C LEU A 77 -10.10 -4.48 -8.42
N ILE A 78 -11.08 -4.18 -7.59
CA ILE A 78 -11.32 -2.83 -7.05
C ILE A 78 -10.80 -2.77 -5.62
N LEU A 79 -9.78 -1.94 -5.39
CA LEU A 79 -9.19 -1.77 -4.07
C LEU A 79 -10.00 -0.78 -3.24
N GLY A 80 -10.39 -1.18 -2.04
CA GLY A 80 -11.03 -0.33 -1.04
C GLY A 80 -10.12 0.81 -0.57
N CYS A 81 -10.72 1.82 0.05
CA CYS A 81 -9.96 2.88 0.71
C CYS A 81 -10.68 3.51 1.92
N PHE A 82 -11.97 3.68 1.88
CA PHE A 82 -12.75 4.18 3.03
C PHE A 82 -14.24 4.29 2.71
N VAL A 83 -15.07 3.85 3.65
CA VAL A 83 -16.52 4.09 3.70
C VAL A 83 -16.80 5.00 4.90
N LYS A 84 -17.64 6.04 4.71
CA LYS A 84 -18.04 6.98 5.76
C LYS A 84 -18.90 6.27 6.79
N GLU A 85 -18.99 6.78 8.01
CA GLU A 85 -19.86 6.24 9.08
C GLU A 85 -21.34 6.13 8.66
N SER A 86 -21.76 6.97 7.71
CA SER A 86 -23.09 6.90 7.08
C SER A 86 -23.29 5.71 6.14
N GLY A 87 -22.31 4.82 5.97
CA GLY A 87 -22.35 3.71 5.02
C GLY A 87 -22.12 4.13 3.55
N VAL A 88 -21.81 5.40 3.29
CA VAL A 88 -21.60 5.93 1.94
C VAL A 88 -20.10 5.84 1.56
N PRO A 89 -19.76 5.36 0.36
CA PRO A 89 -18.38 5.37 -0.12
C PRO A 89 -17.77 6.78 -0.10
N SER A 90 -16.49 6.88 0.25
CA SER A 90 -15.73 8.12 0.04
C SER A 90 -15.66 8.47 -1.46
N ASP A 91 -15.38 9.74 -1.78
CA ASP A 91 -15.30 10.16 -3.18
C ASP A 91 -14.22 9.39 -3.97
N LEU A 92 -13.10 9.06 -3.30
CA LEU A 92 -12.05 8.21 -3.85
C LEU A 92 -12.55 6.78 -4.14
N LEU A 93 -13.31 6.20 -3.21
CA LEU A 93 -13.88 4.86 -3.39
C LEU A 93 -14.96 4.86 -4.48
N ARG A 94 -15.82 5.88 -4.50
CA ARG A 94 -16.85 6.04 -5.53
C ARG A 94 -16.24 6.11 -6.93
N ALA A 95 -15.14 6.85 -7.11
CA ALA A 95 -14.44 6.90 -8.38
C ALA A 95 -13.87 5.54 -8.81
N ARG A 96 -13.35 4.75 -7.85
CA ARG A 96 -12.89 3.37 -8.14
C ARG A 96 -14.05 2.48 -8.56
N LEU A 97 -15.15 2.52 -7.81
CA LEU A 97 -16.35 1.74 -8.11
C LEU A 97 -16.92 2.08 -9.48
N SER A 98 -17.12 3.36 -9.78
CA SER A 98 -17.58 3.81 -11.10
C SER A 98 -16.67 3.29 -12.22
N ARG A 99 -15.35 3.45 -12.07
CA ARG A 99 -14.37 2.99 -13.07
C ARG A 99 -14.41 1.45 -13.23
N GLY A 100 -14.49 0.70 -12.15
CA GLY A 100 -14.57 -0.77 -12.20
C GLY A 100 -15.86 -1.27 -12.83
N ILE A 101 -16.99 -0.65 -12.51
CA ILE A 101 -18.30 -0.94 -13.10
C ILE A 101 -18.31 -0.64 -14.61
N ASP A 102 -17.74 0.48 -15.03
CA ASP A 102 -17.63 0.82 -16.45
C ASP A 102 -16.78 -0.19 -17.22
N LEU A 103 -15.66 -0.63 -16.63
CA LEU A 103 -14.81 -1.67 -17.22
C LEU A 103 -15.54 -3.02 -17.32
N TYR A 104 -16.29 -3.42 -16.30
CA TYR A 104 -17.11 -4.63 -16.35
C TYR A 104 -18.15 -4.54 -17.48
N ARG A 105 -18.88 -3.44 -17.58
CA ARG A 105 -19.86 -3.20 -18.64
C ARG A 105 -19.26 -3.18 -20.05
N SER A 106 -17.99 -2.79 -20.15
CA SER A 106 -17.27 -2.83 -21.44
C SER A 106 -16.76 -4.23 -21.81
N GLY A 107 -16.96 -5.22 -20.94
CA GLY A 107 -16.51 -6.58 -21.17
C GLY A 107 -15.02 -6.82 -20.88
N ALA A 108 -14.35 -5.91 -20.17
CA ALA A 108 -12.92 -6.01 -19.88
C ALA A 108 -12.56 -7.23 -19.00
N ALA A 109 -13.49 -7.71 -18.17
CA ALA A 109 -13.40 -9.00 -17.47
C ALA A 109 -14.79 -9.42 -16.98
N PRO A 110 -15.04 -10.74 -16.77
CA PRO A 110 -16.35 -11.28 -16.42
C PRO A 110 -16.74 -11.11 -14.94
N LYS A 111 -15.79 -10.77 -14.06
CA LYS A 111 -16.01 -10.72 -12.61
C LYS A 111 -15.42 -9.45 -11.99
N LEU A 112 -16.02 -9.02 -10.89
CA LEU A 112 -15.50 -7.98 -10.00
C LEU A 112 -14.99 -8.62 -8.71
N LEU A 113 -13.80 -8.25 -8.24
CA LEU A 113 -13.27 -8.61 -6.94
C LEU A 113 -13.15 -7.34 -6.09
N MET A 114 -14.01 -7.19 -5.09
CA MET A 114 -14.00 -6.08 -4.14
C MET A 114 -13.07 -6.44 -2.99
N SER A 115 -11.92 -5.78 -2.85
CA SER A 115 -10.98 -6.08 -1.77
C SER A 115 -10.81 -4.90 -0.84
N GLY A 116 -11.12 -5.10 0.45
CA GLY A 116 -11.14 -4.05 1.45
C GLY A 116 -11.13 -4.58 2.88
N ASP A 117 -11.38 -3.67 3.84
CA ASP A 117 -11.37 -3.96 5.27
C ASP A 117 -12.78 -4.31 5.78
N HIS A 118 -12.89 -5.49 6.40
CA HIS A 118 -14.07 -5.91 7.20
C HIS A 118 -13.62 -6.39 8.58
N GLY A 119 -12.51 -5.88 9.09
CA GLY A 119 -11.93 -6.33 10.37
C GLY A 119 -12.51 -5.67 11.62
N ARG A 120 -13.52 -4.79 11.50
CA ARG A 120 -14.10 -4.06 12.64
C ARG A 120 -15.60 -4.28 12.71
N VAL A 121 -16.12 -4.45 13.94
CA VAL A 121 -17.57 -4.53 14.20
C VAL A 121 -18.24 -3.24 13.69
N GLY A 122 -19.26 -3.40 12.86
CA GLY A 122 -20.01 -2.27 12.26
C GLY A 122 -19.33 -1.57 11.07
N TYR A 123 -18.20 -2.09 10.57
CA TYR A 123 -17.55 -1.56 9.38
C TYR A 123 -17.36 -2.68 8.35
N ASN A 124 -18.17 -2.63 7.28
CA ASN A 124 -18.12 -3.56 6.16
C ASN A 124 -17.92 -2.78 4.85
N GLU A 125 -16.64 -2.55 4.50
CA GLU A 125 -16.30 -1.82 3.27
C GLU A 125 -16.69 -2.61 2.02
N VAL A 126 -16.36 -3.91 1.99
CA VAL A 126 -16.59 -4.75 0.80
C VAL A 126 -18.08 -5.00 0.56
N GLY A 127 -18.90 -5.13 1.62
CA GLY A 127 -20.35 -5.20 1.50
C GLY A 127 -20.96 -3.93 0.89
N THR A 128 -20.47 -2.75 1.30
CA THR A 128 -20.84 -1.48 0.67
C THR A 128 -20.42 -1.45 -0.81
N MET A 129 -19.22 -1.90 -1.13
CA MET A 129 -18.72 -1.94 -2.52
C MET A 129 -19.55 -2.88 -3.39
N LYS A 130 -19.91 -4.08 -2.89
CA LYS A 130 -20.77 -5.04 -3.59
C LYS A 130 -22.14 -4.45 -3.82
N LYS A 131 -22.74 -3.84 -2.77
CA LYS A 131 -24.04 -3.20 -2.89
C LYS A 131 -24.08 -2.13 -4.00
N GLU A 132 -23.08 -1.25 -4.08
CA GLU A 132 -23.01 -0.24 -5.13
C GLU A 132 -22.93 -0.85 -6.54
N ALA A 133 -22.22 -1.97 -6.71
CA ALA A 133 -22.15 -2.67 -7.98
C ALA A 133 -23.49 -3.34 -8.36
N VAL A 134 -24.14 -3.98 -7.40
CA VAL A 134 -25.46 -4.63 -7.60
C VAL A 134 -26.53 -3.58 -7.88
N ASP A 135 -26.55 -2.47 -7.14
CA ASP A 135 -27.47 -1.34 -7.39
C ASP A 135 -27.24 -0.73 -8.79
N ALA A 136 -26.02 -0.81 -9.31
CA ALA A 136 -25.71 -0.44 -10.69
C ALA A 136 -26.11 -1.49 -11.74
N GLY A 137 -26.74 -2.60 -11.34
CA GLY A 137 -27.26 -3.65 -12.23
C GLY A 137 -26.27 -4.77 -12.57
N ILE A 138 -25.16 -4.90 -11.82
CA ILE A 138 -24.26 -6.04 -12.00
C ILE A 138 -24.82 -7.25 -11.23
N PRO A 139 -24.86 -8.46 -11.83
CA PRO A 139 -25.29 -9.65 -11.12
C PRO A 139 -24.48 -9.89 -9.86
N SER A 140 -25.15 -10.18 -8.74
CA SER A 140 -24.48 -10.45 -7.45
C SER A 140 -23.47 -11.60 -7.55
N SER A 141 -23.78 -12.63 -8.33
CA SER A 141 -22.93 -13.77 -8.62
C SER A 141 -21.61 -13.43 -9.36
N ASP A 142 -21.53 -12.24 -9.94
CA ASP A 142 -20.31 -11.76 -10.61
C ASP A 142 -19.46 -10.84 -9.71
N VAL A 143 -19.92 -10.56 -8.48
CA VAL A 143 -19.25 -9.65 -7.53
C VAL A 143 -18.76 -10.43 -6.32
N PHE A 144 -17.46 -10.65 -6.24
CA PHE A 144 -16.77 -11.29 -5.12
C PHE A 144 -16.32 -10.28 -4.07
N MET A 145 -16.37 -10.70 -2.79
CA MET A 145 -15.91 -9.89 -1.66
C MET A 145 -14.68 -10.52 -1.01
N ASP A 146 -13.58 -9.78 -0.99
CA ASP A 146 -12.38 -10.11 -0.22
C ASP A 146 -12.39 -9.33 1.10
N HIS A 147 -12.93 -9.93 2.16
CA HIS A 147 -13.12 -9.36 3.49
C HIS A 147 -11.82 -9.12 4.26
N ALA A 148 -10.70 -9.68 3.82
CA ALA A 148 -9.42 -9.60 4.51
C ALA A 148 -8.32 -8.91 3.67
N GLY A 149 -8.70 -8.00 2.81
CA GLY A 149 -7.81 -7.11 2.06
C GLY A 149 -7.23 -5.97 2.91
N PHE A 150 -6.70 -6.27 4.12
CA PHE A 150 -6.22 -5.28 5.10
C PHE A 150 -5.00 -4.47 4.64
N SER A 151 -4.31 -4.94 3.64
CA SER A 151 -3.22 -4.22 2.97
C SER A 151 -3.19 -4.58 1.48
N THR A 152 -2.57 -3.72 0.67
CA THR A 152 -2.42 -3.99 -0.77
C THR A 152 -1.67 -5.31 -1.02
N TYR A 153 -0.70 -5.65 -0.18
CA TYR A 153 -0.02 -6.94 -0.25
C TYR A 153 -0.98 -8.11 0.01
N ASP A 154 -1.81 -8.00 1.04
CA ASP A 154 -2.77 -9.06 1.40
C ASP A 154 -3.83 -9.21 0.31
N SER A 155 -4.34 -8.10 -0.25
CA SER A 155 -5.27 -8.11 -1.40
C SER A 155 -4.69 -8.88 -2.60
N MET A 156 -3.43 -8.59 -2.99
CA MET A 156 -2.79 -9.30 -4.11
C MET A 156 -2.53 -10.77 -3.79
N TYR A 157 -2.07 -11.06 -2.56
CA TYR A 157 -1.78 -12.43 -2.13
C TYR A 157 -3.07 -13.27 -2.14
N ARG A 158 -4.16 -12.72 -1.59
CA ARG A 158 -5.46 -13.40 -1.54
C ARG A 158 -6.10 -13.51 -2.92
N ALA A 159 -5.97 -12.50 -3.78
CA ALA A 159 -6.40 -12.61 -5.18
C ALA A 159 -5.81 -13.85 -5.86
N ARG A 160 -4.50 -14.12 -5.65
CA ARG A 160 -3.82 -15.30 -6.20
C ARG A 160 -4.23 -16.61 -5.51
N ASP A 161 -4.17 -16.65 -4.17
CA ASP A 161 -4.21 -17.93 -3.43
C ASP A 161 -5.62 -18.32 -2.99
N VAL A 162 -6.50 -17.35 -2.72
CA VAL A 162 -7.89 -17.59 -2.34
C VAL A 162 -8.78 -17.57 -3.57
N PHE A 163 -8.68 -16.51 -4.39
CA PHE A 163 -9.54 -16.34 -5.56
C PHE A 163 -8.96 -16.95 -6.84
N CYS A 164 -7.78 -17.57 -6.78
CA CYS A 164 -7.12 -18.26 -7.89
C CYS A 164 -6.91 -17.39 -9.14
N VAL A 165 -6.77 -16.09 -8.96
CA VAL A 165 -6.59 -15.11 -10.04
C VAL A 165 -5.20 -15.23 -10.64
N LYS A 166 -5.12 -15.31 -11.96
CA LYS A 166 -3.89 -15.36 -12.75
C LYS A 166 -3.64 -14.07 -13.52
N LYS A 167 -4.72 -13.50 -14.08
CA LYS A 167 -4.68 -12.24 -14.84
C LYS A 167 -5.80 -11.31 -14.37
N MET A 168 -5.50 -10.03 -14.11
CA MET A 168 -6.50 -9.09 -13.62
C MET A 168 -6.25 -7.65 -14.05
N ILE A 169 -7.31 -6.85 -13.98
CA ILE A 169 -7.26 -5.40 -14.14
C ILE A 169 -7.46 -4.78 -12.75
N ILE A 170 -6.50 -3.98 -12.28
CA ILE A 170 -6.55 -3.34 -10.96
C ILE A 170 -7.07 -1.92 -11.12
N VAL A 171 -8.08 -1.55 -10.34
CA VAL A 171 -8.68 -0.22 -10.32
C VAL A 171 -8.41 0.47 -8.99
N THR A 172 -7.66 1.55 -9.03
CA THR A 172 -7.38 2.45 -7.91
C THR A 172 -6.79 3.76 -8.44
N GLN A 173 -6.47 4.74 -7.57
CA GLN A 173 -5.80 5.97 -8.01
C GLN A 173 -4.38 5.70 -8.52
N ARG A 174 -3.90 6.52 -9.49
CA ARG A 174 -2.60 6.34 -10.15
C ARG A 174 -1.43 6.18 -9.18
N TYR A 175 -1.36 7.01 -8.12
CA TYR A 175 -0.28 6.94 -7.14
C TYR A 175 -0.21 5.59 -6.42
N HIS A 176 -1.34 4.89 -6.26
CA HIS A 176 -1.47 3.58 -5.64
C HIS A 176 -1.24 2.43 -6.63
N LEU A 177 -1.58 2.61 -7.92
CA LEU A 177 -1.38 1.58 -8.96
C LEU A 177 0.06 1.11 -9.04
N TYR A 178 1.04 2.00 -8.90
CA TYR A 178 2.45 1.61 -8.93
C TYR A 178 2.77 0.51 -7.92
N ARG A 179 2.28 0.64 -6.71
CA ARG A 179 2.51 -0.34 -5.65
C ARG A 179 1.72 -1.62 -5.87
N ALA A 180 0.46 -1.52 -6.24
CA ALA A 180 -0.41 -2.66 -6.49
C ALA A 180 0.12 -3.55 -7.63
N LEU A 181 0.47 -2.96 -8.77
CA LEU A 181 1.03 -3.65 -9.92
C LEU A 181 2.39 -4.30 -9.62
N TYR A 182 3.25 -3.61 -8.88
CA TYR A 182 4.53 -4.17 -8.46
C TYR A 182 4.36 -5.41 -7.59
N ILE A 183 3.44 -5.36 -6.60
CA ILE A 183 3.17 -6.51 -5.72
C ILE A 183 2.56 -7.66 -6.53
N ALA A 184 1.58 -7.39 -7.40
CA ALA A 184 0.96 -8.39 -8.28
C ALA A 184 2.02 -9.14 -9.10
N GLU A 185 2.91 -8.42 -9.79
CA GLU A 185 4.03 -9.00 -10.54
C GLU A 185 4.92 -9.87 -9.67
N LYS A 186 5.33 -9.37 -8.49
CA LYS A 186 6.19 -10.10 -7.57
C LYS A 186 5.55 -11.38 -7.02
N LEU A 187 4.24 -11.42 -6.96
CA LEU A 187 3.47 -12.60 -6.57
C LEU A 187 3.12 -13.52 -7.76
N GLY A 188 3.48 -13.13 -8.99
CA GLY A 188 3.26 -13.95 -10.19
C GLY A 188 1.89 -13.77 -10.83
N ILE A 189 1.20 -12.65 -10.56
CA ILE A 189 -0.07 -12.30 -11.19
C ILE A 189 0.23 -11.38 -12.39
N GLU A 190 -0.31 -11.70 -13.55
CA GLU A 190 -0.35 -10.76 -14.68
C GLU A 190 -1.40 -9.69 -14.38
N ALA A 191 -0.97 -8.43 -14.30
CA ALA A 191 -1.87 -7.37 -13.90
C ALA A 191 -1.66 -6.10 -14.74
N TYR A 192 -2.75 -5.46 -15.09
CA TYR A 192 -2.83 -4.15 -15.70
C TYR A 192 -3.57 -3.19 -14.78
N GLY A 193 -3.26 -1.91 -14.82
CA GLY A 193 -3.84 -0.92 -13.93
C GLY A 193 -4.62 0.14 -14.70
N VAL A 194 -5.84 0.43 -14.26
CA VAL A 194 -6.62 1.54 -14.77
C VAL A 194 -6.83 2.56 -13.65
N ALA A 195 -6.39 3.79 -13.91
CA ALA A 195 -6.50 4.86 -12.92
C ALA A 195 -7.94 5.33 -12.74
N ALA A 196 -8.36 5.42 -11.48
CA ALA A 196 -9.62 6.01 -11.06
C ALA A 196 -9.38 7.41 -10.46
N ASP A 197 -8.56 8.21 -11.13
CA ASP A 197 -8.35 9.61 -10.75
C ASP A 197 -9.54 10.44 -11.21
N GLY A 198 -9.86 11.47 -10.44
CA GLY A 198 -10.90 12.45 -10.70
C GLY A 198 -10.40 13.82 -10.26
N ASP A 199 -11.33 14.72 -9.95
CA ASP A 199 -11.03 16.05 -9.44
C ASP A 199 -10.16 16.02 -8.18
N ASP A 200 -9.51 17.13 -7.86
CA ASP A 200 -8.61 17.20 -6.70
C ASP A 200 -9.39 17.11 -5.38
N TRP A 201 -9.49 15.90 -4.84
CA TRP A 201 -10.15 15.63 -3.54
C TRP A 201 -9.30 16.03 -2.33
N GLY A 202 -8.38 16.97 -2.47
CA GLY A 202 -7.49 17.41 -1.40
C GLY A 202 -6.57 16.32 -0.84
N GLY A 203 -5.50 16.70 -0.16
CA GLY A 203 -4.58 15.76 0.50
C GLY A 203 -3.79 14.83 -0.43
N ARG A 204 -3.70 15.14 -1.74
CA ARG A 204 -2.95 14.34 -2.71
C ARG A 204 -1.48 14.22 -2.34
N THR A 205 -0.84 15.33 -1.98
CA THR A 205 0.57 15.35 -1.59
C THR A 205 0.85 14.45 -0.39
N TYR A 206 -0.05 14.44 0.61
CA TYR A 206 0.06 13.54 1.77
C TYR A 206 -0.04 12.08 1.35
N ARG A 207 -1.01 11.73 0.49
CA ARG A 207 -1.16 10.36 0.00
C ARG A 207 0.04 9.91 -0.82
N GLU A 208 0.57 10.77 -1.71
CA GLU A 208 1.75 10.47 -2.50
C GLU A 208 3.00 10.27 -1.63
N SER A 209 3.22 11.12 -0.61
CA SER A 209 4.36 10.96 0.30
C SER A 209 4.27 9.67 1.12
N ARG A 210 3.08 9.30 1.59
CA ARG A 210 2.84 8.02 2.27
C ARG A 210 3.14 6.83 1.34
N GLU A 211 2.78 6.93 0.08
CA GLU A 211 3.02 5.87 -0.90
C GLU A 211 4.52 5.66 -1.22
N ILE A 212 5.36 6.69 -1.15
CA ILE A 212 6.83 6.54 -1.27
C ILE A 212 7.35 5.55 -0.21
N LEU A 213 6.96 5.74 1.05
CA LEU A 213 7.34 4.84 2.14
C LEU A 213 6.70 3.45 2.01
N ALA A 214 5.43 3.40 1.60
CA ALA A 214 4.70 2.15 1.40
C ALA A 214 5.34 1.30 0.29
N ARG A 215 5.75 1.91 -0.83
CA ARG A 215 6.46 1.22 -1.92
C ARG A 215 7.79 0.63 -1.45
N ALA A 216 8.58 1.37 -0.68
CA ALA A 216 9.81 0.87 -0.11
C ALA A 216 9.57 -0.31 0.86
N LYS A 217 8.58 -0.20 1.76
CA LYS A 217 8.19 -1.28 2.66
C LYS A 217 7.75 -2.54 1.90
N ASP A 218 6.87 -2.37 0.93
CA ASP A 218 6.28 -3.50 0.21
C ASP A 218 7.28 -4.11 -0.79
N SER A 219 8.28 -3.36 -1.28
CA SER A 219 9.40 -3.93 -2.06
C SER A 219 10.18 -4.96 -1.25
N VAL A 220 10.42 -4.70 0.04
CA VAL A 220 11.05 -5.66 0.96
C VAL A 220 10.10 -6.81 1.27
N LYS A 221 8.81 -6.53 1.58
CA LYS A 221 7.79 -7.55 1.89
C LYS A 221 7.65 -8.58 0.76
N THR A 222 7.72 -8.14 -0.49
CA THR A 222 7.62 -9.02 -1.66
C THR A 222 8.85 -9.93 -1.87
N VAL A 223 10.01 -9.63 -1.27
CA VAL A 223 11.18 -10.52 -1.29
C VAL A 223 10.94 -11.73 -0.37
N PHE A 224 10.45 -11.48 0.84
CA PHE A 224 10.22 -12.53 1.86
C PHE A 224 8.91 -13.29 1.64
N ARG A 225 7.93 -12.71 0.97
CA ARG A 225 6.61 -13.27 0.64
C ARG A 225 5.89 -13.89 1.86
N PRO A 226 5.77 -13.20 3.00
CA PRO A 226 5.08 -13.74 4.16
C PRO A 226 3.61 -14.00 3.82
N LYS A 227 3.05 -15.11 4.33
CA LYS A 227 1.62 -15.37 4.19
C LYS A 227 0.80 -14.34 4.96
N PRO A 228 -0.35 -13.87 4.43
CA PRO A 228 -1.32 -13.10 5.18
C PRO A 228 -1.79 -13.86 6.43
N VAL A 229 -2.16 -13.11 7.48
CA VAL A 229 -2.70 -13.70 8.73
C VAL A 229 -4.03 -14.40 8.47
N PHE A 230 -4.87 -13.83 7.61
CA PHE A 230 -6.18 -14.37 7.23
C PHE A 230 -6.13 -14.83 5.77
N LEU A 231 -5.85 -16.10 5.54
CA LEU A 231 -5.82 -16.65 4.19
C LEU A 231 -7.18 -17.27 3.80
N GLY A 232 -7.71 -18.16 4.64
CA GLY A 232 -8.98 -18.85 4.36
C GLY A 232 -8.87 -19.97 3.32
N GLU A 233 -10.01 -20.55 2.99
CA GLU A 233 -10.16 -21.55 1.92
C GLU A 233 -10.19 -20.90 0.54
N GLN A 234 -9.99 -21.71 -0.50
CA GLN A 234 -10.07 -21.23 -1.88
C GLN A 234 -11.52 -21.03 -2.30
N ILE A 235 -11.80 -19.89 -2.90
CA ILE A 235 -13.06 -19.52 -3.52
C ILE A 235 -12.73 -18.99 -4.92
N PRO A 236 -12.58 -19.90 -5.94
CA PRO A 236 -12.11 -19.48 -7.25
C PRO A 236 -13.00 -18.42 -7.89
N ILE A 237 -12.38 -17.38 -8.46
CA ILE A 237 -13.07 -16.23 -9.08
C ILE A 237 -13.95 -16.64 -10.27
N SER A 238 -13.72 -17.80 -10.86
CA SER A 238 -14.53 -18.37 -11.94
C SER A 238 -15.88 -18.91 -11.45
N GLY A 239 -16.10 -19.02 -10.15
CA GLY A 239 -17.32 -19.54 -9.53
C GLY A 239 -18.39 -18.47 -9.34
N ASP A 240 -19.16 -18.63 -8.25
CA ASP A 240 -20.26 -17.77 -7.87
C ASP A 240 -19.80 -16.79 -6.75
N GLY A 241 -19.93 -15.48 -7.00
CA GLY A 241 -19.57 -14.43 -6.08
C GLY A 241 -20.43 -14.39 -4.81
N ASP A 242 -21.60 -15.01 -4.84
CA ASP A 242 -22.48 -15.09 -3.67
C ASP A 242 -21.95 -16.02 -2.58
N LEU A 243 -20.99 -16.91 -2.91
CA LEU A 243 -20.24 -17.69 -1.93
C LEU A 243 -19.37 -16.84 -0.99
N THR A 244 -19.17 -15.56 -1.32
CA THR A 244 -18.44 -14.60 -0.49
C THR A 244 -19.34 -13.67 0.32
N ASN A 245 -20.66 -13.86 0.26
CA ASN A 245 -21.61 -13.08 1.08
C ASN A 245 -21.49 -13.46 2.56
N ASP A 246 -21.74 -12.46 3.44
CA ASP A 246 -21.80 -12.63 4.91
C ASP A 246 -23.10 -13.33 5.32
#